data_d22f465e4743ffe7fd846663f2e483c2
#
_entry.id   d22f465e4743ffe7fd846663f2e483c2
#
_cell.length_a   1.000
_cell.length_b   1.000
_cell.length_c   1.000
_cell.angle_alpha   90.00
_cell.angle_beta   90.00
_cell.angle_gamma   90.00
#
_symmetry.space_group_name_H-M   'P 1'
#
loop_
_entity.id
_entity.type
_entity.pdbx_description
1 polymer ?
#
loop_
_entity_poly.entity_id
_entity_poly.type
_entity_poly.pdbx_seq_one_letter_code
_entity_poly.pdbx_strand_id
1 'polypeptide(L)'
;DRLRSRGLGDVYKRQTQMFFDNGLLYNFLYRMQRAGMDIPVCAGIMPICDARQVARVVKLSGSIMPPRFAAIADRFAGDPQAMTQAGIAFATEQIVDLVANGVGHIHLYTMNKPWIARAIVENLSSIIKLEAGKDATSAN
;
A
#
# COMPACT_ATOMS: atom_id res chain seq x y z
N ASP A 1 -7.59 -11.60 -8.32
CA ASP A 1 -8.51 -11.16 -9.38
C ASP A 1 -9.73 -10.43 -8.83
N ARG A 2 -9.52 -9.35 -8.07
CA ARG A 2 -10.64 -8.58 -7.52
C ARG A 2 -10.37 -7.09 -7.62
N LEU A 3 -10.44 -6.60 -8.85
CA LEU A 3 -10.66 -5.18 -9.09
C LEU A 3 -12.18 -4.94 -9.04
N ARG A 4 -12.65 -4.27 -8.00
CA ARG A 4 -14.06 -3.86 -7.95
C ARG A 4 -14.20 -2.49 -8.62
N SER A 5 -14.95 -2.44 -9.70
CA SER A 5 -15.42 -1.18 -10.25
C SER A 5 -16.57 -0.66 -9.38
N ARG A 6 -16.45 0.54 -8.86
CA ARG A 6 -17.55 1.25 -8.20
C ARG A 6 -18.00 2.40 -9.09
N GLY A 7 -19.16 2.24 -9.72
CA GLY A 7 -19.91 3.32 -10.36
C GLY A 7 -19.33 3.95 -11.63
N LEU A 8 -20.14 4.67 -12.36
CA LEU A 8 -19.82 5.33 -13.64
C LEU A 8 -18.77 6.47 -13.51
N GLY A 9 -18.49 6.97 -12.30
CA GLY A 9 -17.46 7.99 -12.07
C GLY A 9 -16.05 7.44 -11.91
N ASP A 10 -15.88 6.13 -11.75
CA ASP A 10 -14.60 5.46 -11.47
C ASP A 10 -13.95 4.82 -12.70
N VAL A 11 -14.34 5.23 -13.89
CA VAL A 11 -13.79 4.69 -15.16
C VAL A 11 -12.30 4.98 -15.30
N TYR A 12 -11.77 5.93 -14.53
CA TYR A 12 -10.41 6.43 -14.69
C TYR A 12 -9.39 5.91 -13.67
N LYS A 13 -9.86 5.31 -12.58
CA LYS A 13 -8.95 4.79 -11.54
C LYS A 13 -9.48 3.48 -10.99
N ARG A 14 -8.59 2.50 -10.81
CA ARG A 14 -8.91 1.26 -10.11
C ARG A 14 -8.07 1.15 -8.86
N GLN A 15 -8.74 0.90 -7.73
CA GLN A 15 -8.09 0.67 -6.45
C GLN A 15 -7.92 -0.82 -6.21
N THR A 16 -6.72 -1.25 -5.85
CA THR A 16 -6.48 -2.63 -5.44
C THR A 16 -7.03 -2.86 -4.03
N GLN A 17 -7.30 -4.11 -3.71
CA GLN A 17 -7.39 -4.51 -2.30
C GLN A 17 -6.01 -4.35 -1.66
N MET A 18 -5.98 -4.34 -0.31
CA MET A 18 -4.72 -4.31 0.41
C MET A 18 -3.84 -5.52 0.03
N PHE A 19 -2.57 -5.29 -0.11
CA PHE A 19 -1.56 -6.31 -0.37
C PHE A 19 -0.28 -5.99 0.41
N PHE A 20 0.57 -6.99 0.58
CA PHE A 20 1.78 -6.87 1.41
C PHE A 20 3.05 -7.19 0.64
N ASP A 21 2.92 -7.76 -0.54
CA ASP A 21 4.02 -8.03 -1.46
C ASP A 21 3.85 -7.20 -2.74
N ASN A 22 4.72 -6.22 -2.93
CA ASN A 22 4.68 -5.35 -4.11
C ASN A 22 4.88 -6.11 -5.42
N GLY A 23 5.57 -7.25 -5.38
CA GLY A 23 5.75 -8.10 -6.54
C GLY A 23 4.43 -8.56 -7.16
N LEU A 24 3.41 -8.78 -6.34
CA LEU A 24 2.06 -9.14 -6.81
C LEU A 24 1.44 -8.00 -7.63
N LEU A 25 1.60 -6.76 -7.16
CA LEU A 25 1.12 -5.59 -7.90
C LEU A 25 1.89 -5.41 -9.20
N TYR A 26 3.20 -5.53 -9.19
CA TYR A 26 4.03 -5.37 -10.39
C TYR A 26 3.68 -6.40 -11.46
N ASN A 27 3.47 -7.65 -11.08
CA ASN A 27 3.01 -8.69 -12.00
C ASN A 27 1.63 -8.36 -12.60
N PHE A 28 0.73 -7.83 -11.79
CA PHE A 28 -0.59 -7.40 -12.24
C PHE A 28 -0.50 -6.23 -13.23
N LEU A 29 0.29 -5.21 -12.93
CA LEU A 29 0.50 -4.06 -13.81
C LEU A 29 1.13 -4.48 -15.15
N TYR A 30 2.08 -5.40 -15.11
CA TYR A 30 2.70 -5.95 -16.30
C TYR A 30 1.69 -6.68 -17.20
N ARG A 31 0.81 -7.50 -16.62
CA ARG A 31 -0.25 -8.17 -17.37
C ARG A 31 -1.23 -7.17 -17.99
N MET A 32 -1.59 -6.12 -17.26
CA MET A 32 -2.44 -5.05 -17.78
C MET A 32 -1.80 -4.37 -18.99
N GLN A 33 -0.53 -4.02 -18.89
CA GLN A 33 0.22 -3.41 -19.97
C GLN A 33 0.26 -4.31 -21.21
N ARG A 34 0.51 -5.61 -21.04
CA ARG A 34 0.50 -6.57 -22.13
C ARG A 34 -0.87 -6.74 -22.79
N ALA A 35 -1.94 -6.55 -22.03
CA ALA A 35 -3.31 -6.58 -22.56
C ALA A 35 -3.74 -5.25 -23.18
N GLY A 36 -2.85 -4.26 -23.29
CA GLY A 36 -3.15 -2.94 -23.84
C GLY A 36 -4.03 -2.08 -22.93
N MET A 37 -4.11 -2.39 -21.65
CA MET A 37 -4.91 -1.64 -20.68
C MET A 37 -4.03 -0.58 -20.00
N ASP A 38 -4.39 0.69 -20.18
CA ASP A 38 -3.72 1.83 -19.56
C ASP A 38 -4.69 2.52 -18.59
N ILE A 39 -4.91 1.90 -17.45
CA ILE A 39 -5.79 2.41 -16.41
C ILE A 39 -4.95 2.74 -15.19
N PRO A 40 -4.99 3.98 -14.65
CA PRO A 40 -4.32 4.31 -13.41
C PRO A 40 -4.78 3.41 -12.26
N VAL A 41 -3.82 2.86 -11.53
CA VAL A 41 -4.08 1.97 -10.40
C VAL A 41 -3.71 2.67 -9.10
N CYS A 42 -4.64 2.65 -8.15
CA CYS A 42 -4.41 3.11 -6.79
C CYS A 42 -4.06 1.91 -5.91
N ALA A 43 -2.87 1.90 -5.36
CA ALA A 43 -2.39 0.80 -4.52
C ALA A 43 -2.96 0.89 -3.11
N GLY A 44 -3.60 -0.17 -2.63
CA GLY A 44 -4.14 -0.26 -1.27
C GLY A 44 -3.10 -0.77 -0.29
N ILE A 45 -2.68 0.06 0.64
CA ILE A 45 -1.67 -0.24 1.67
C ILE A 45 -2.32 -0.20 3.05
N MET A 46 -2.12 -1.25 3.83
CA MET A 46 -2.58 -1.32 5.21
C MET A 46 -1.40 -1.53 6.16
N PRO A 47 -1.05 -0.53 6.97
CA PRO A 47 -0.08 -0.73 8.04
C PRO A 47 -0.64 -1.69 9.09
N ILE A 48 0.09 -2.75 9.40
CA ILE A 48 -0.28 -3.68 10.46
C ILE A 48 0.59 -3.39 11.69
N CYS A 49 -0.04 -2.83 12.70
CA CYS A 49 0.63 -2.40 13.94
C CYS A 49 0.29 -3.28 15.14
N ASP A 50 -0.44 -4.37 14.93
CA ASP A 50 -0.80 -5.35 15.94
C ASP A 50 -0.70 -6.75 15.34
N ALA A 51 0.13 -7.59 15.93
CA ALA A 51 0.35 -8.95 15.45
C ALA A 51 -0.95 -9.79 15.41
N ARG A 52 -1.92 -9.48 16.27
CA ARG A 52 -3.22 -10.17 16.29
C ARG A 52 -4.04 -9.91 15.03
N GLN A 53 -3.79 -8.80 14.34
CA GLN A 53 -4.49 -8.46 13.09
C GLN A 53 -4.02 -9.29 11.90
N VAL A 54 -2.82 -9.88 11.94
CA VAL A 54 -2.22 -10.59 10.81
C VAL A 54 -3.13 -11.69 10.28
N ALA A 55 -3.55 -12.61 11.16
CA ALA A 55 -4.41 -13.72 10.77
C ALA A 55 -5.78 -13.25 10.25
N ARG A 56 -6.35 -12.22 10.89
CA ARG A 56 -7.63 -11.65 10.49
C ARG A 56 -7.54 -10.99 9.12
N VAL A 57 -6.50 -10.21 8.87
CA VAL A 57 -6.31 -9.52 7.61
C VAL A 57 -6.09 -10.51 6.47
N VAL A 58 -5.28 -11.54 6.66
CA VAL A 58 -5.08 -12.61 5.68
C VAL A 58 -6.39 -13.31 5.36
N LYS A 59 -7.19 -13.63 6.37
CA LYS A 59 -8.48 -14.28 6.20
C LYS A 59 -9.47 -13.40 5.44
N LEU A 60 -9.52 -12.10 5.73
CA LEU A 60 -10.48 -11.18 5.12
C LEU A 60 -10.09 -10.76 3.69
N SER A 61 -8.81 -10.55 3.45
CA SER A 61 -8.31 -10.05 2.17
C SER A 61 -7.95 -11.16 1.18
N GLY A 62 -7.73 -12.38 1.65
CA GLY A 62 -7.13 -13.45 0.86
C GLY A 62 -5.68 -13.17 0.48
N SER A 63 -5.07 -12.13 1.05
CA SER A 63 -3.67 -11.79 0.79
C SER A 63 -2.72 -12.76 1.48
N ILE A 64 -1.59 -13.01 0.81
CA ILE A 64 -0.50 -13.80 1.39
C ILE A 64 0.42 -12.85 2.15
N MET A 65 0.74 -13.21 3.39
CA MET A 65 1.69 -12.46 4.18
C MET A 65 3.11 -12.84 3.79
N PRO A 66 3.98 -11.88 3.38
CA PRO A 66 5.35 -12.21 3.02
C PRO A 66 6.11 -12.78 4.22
N PRO A 67 7.04 -13.74 4.01
CA PRO A 67 7.86 -14.28 5.10
C PRO A 67 8.60 -13.20 5.89
N ARG A 68 9.04 -12.15 5.23
CA ARG A 68 9.69 -11.00 5.84
C ARG A 68 8.80 -10.32 6.88
N PHE A 69 7.52 -10.11 6.58
CA PHE A 69 6.59 -9.52 7.52
C PHE A 69 6.19 -10.50 8.63
N ALA A 70 6.01 -11.78 8.31
CA ALA A 70 5.72 -12.80 9.30
C ALA A 70 6.81 -12.87 10.37
N ALA A 71 8.08 -12.78 9.97
CA ALA A 71 9.21 -12.73 10.90
C ALA A 71 9.16 -11.50 11.82
N ILE A 72 8.78 -10.34 11.29
CA ILE A 72 8.59 -9.10 12.06
C ILE A 72 7.47 -9.28 13.09
N ALA A 73 6.32 -9.79 12.67
CA ALA A 73 5.19 -10.01 13.54
C ALA A 73 5.53 -11.00 14.67
N ASP A 74 6.20 -12.09 14.35
CA ASP A 74 6.62 -13.09 15.34
C ASP A 74 7.61 -12.50 16.36
N ARG A 75 8.55 -11.69 15.89
CA ARG A 75 9.59 -11.11 16.75
C ARG A 75 9.04 -10.06 17.72
N PHE A 76 8.07 -9.26 17.26
CA PHE A 76 7.60 -8.09 18.02
C PHE A 76 6.19 -8.25 18.59
N ALA A 77 5.57 -9.42 18.45
CA ALA A 77 4.19 -9.66 18.93
C ALA A 77 4.01 -9.38 20.42
N GLY A 78 5.03 -9.60 21.25
CA GLY A 78 5.00 -9.39 22.69
C GLY A 78 5.24 -7.95 23.14
N ASP A 79 5.60 -7.05 22.22
CA ASP A 79 5.88 -5.64 22.53
C ASP A 79 5.03 -4.74 21.62
N PRO A 80 3.89 -4.21 22.10
CA PRO A 80 2.98 -3.41 21.29
C PRO A 80 3.62 -2.16 20.69
N GLN A 81 4.54 -1.52 21.40
CA GLN A 81 5.23 -0.33 20.92
C GLN A 81 6.20 -0.66 19.78
N ALA A 82 6.99 -1.71 19.96
CA ALA A 82 7.91 -2.19 18.92
C ALA A 82 7.15 -2.69 17.68
N MET A 83 6.05 -3.40 17.87
CA MET A 83 5.22 -3.89 16.77
C MET A 83 4.62 -2.73 15.98
N THR A 84 4.15 -1.68 16.64
CA THR A 84 3.65 -0.47 15.99
C THR A 84 4.73 0.21 15.14
N GLN A 85 5.92 0.38 15.68
CA GLN A 85 7.04 0.97 14.94
C GLN A 85 7.43 0.12 13.73
N ALA A 86 7.49 -1.19 13.91
CA ALA A 86 7.84 -2.12 12.83
C ALA A 86 6.77 -2.12 11.72
N GLY A 87 5.49 -2.08 12.07
CA GLY A 87 4.40 -2.01 11.12
C GLY A 87 4.39 -0.72 10.30
N ILE A 88 4.66 0.42 10.93
CA ILE A 88 4.80 1.72 10.26
C ILE A 88 6.02 1.69 9.32
N ALA A 89 7.15 1.18 9.77
CA ALA A 89 8.36 1.08 8.97
C ALA A 89 8.17 0.19 7.74
N PHE A 90 7.52 -0.96 7.91
CA PHE A 90 7.24 -1.88 6.80
C PHE A 90 6.31 -1.24 5.75
N ALA A 91 5.22 -0.60 6.16
CA ALA A 91 4.31 0.09 5.26
C ALA A 91 4.99 1.26 4.56
N THR A 92 5.81 2.03 5.26
CA THR A 92 6.58 3.13 4.70
C THR A 92 7.54 2.65 3.61
N GLU A 93 8.29 1.59 3.88
CA GLU A 93 9.20 0.98 2.89
C GLU A 93 8.44 0.46 1.67
N GLN A 94 7.29 -0.17 1.88
CA GLN A 94 6.43 -0.64 0.80
C GLN A 94 6.00 0.51 -0.12
N ILE A 95 5.61 1.65 0.45
CA ILE A 95 5.23 2.85 -0.30
C ILE A 95 6.43 3.43 -1.06
N VAL A 96 7.60 3.51 -0.42
CA VAL A 96 8.82 4.00 -1.08
C VAL A 96 9.14 3.17 -2.32
N ASP A 97 9.07 1.86 -2.21
CA ASP A 97 9.31 0.94 -3.34
C ASP A 97 8.27 1.14 -4.45
N LEU A 98 7.00 1.29 -4.11
CA LEU A 98 5.93 1.54 -5.08
C LEU A 98 6.15 2.85 -5.83
N VAL A 99 6.43 3.93 -5.14
CA VAL A 99 6.70 5.24 -5.76
C VAL A 99 7.95 5.19 -6.64
N ALA A 100 9.00 4.53 -6.18
CA ALA A 100 10.23 4.36 -6.97
C ALA A 100 9.98 3.61 -8.28
N ASN A 101 8.97 2.74 -8.32
CA ASN A 101 8.60 1.97 -9.51
C ASN A 101 7.41 2.58 -10.28
N GLY A 102 7.10 3.84 -10.06
CA GLY A 102 6.12 4.59 -10.85
C GLY A 102 4.68 4.51 -10.38
N VAL A 103 4.40 3.91 -9.23
CA VAL A 103 3.06 3.87 -8.64
C VAL A 103 2.85 5.11 -7.78
N GLY A 104 2.19 6.14 -8.33
CA GLY A 104 2.02 7.43 -7.66
C GLY A 104 0.73 7.59 -6.85
N HIS A 105 -0.21 6.65 -6.97
CA HIS A 105 -1.50 6.71 -6.27
C HIS A 105 -1.58 5.61 -5.23
N ILE A 106 -1.67 6.02 -3.96
CA ILE A 106 -1.69 5.10 -2.82
C ILE A 106 -2.88 5.43 -1.94
N HIS A 107 -3.68 4.41 -1.61
CA HIS A 107 -4.72 4.48 -0.61
C HIS A 107 -4.23 3.82 0.67
N LEU A 108 -4.22 4.56 1.75
CA LEU A 108 -3.76 4.09 3.05
C LEU A 108 -4.95 3.72 3.93
N TYR A 109 -5.05 2.45 4.29
CA TYR A 109 -6.08 1.97 5.22
C TYR A 109 -5.59 2.15 6.66
N THR A 110 -6.23 3.01 7.43
CA THR A 110 -5.76 3.36 8.79
C THR A 110 -6.55 2.70 9.91
N MET A 111 -7.68 2.08 9.60
CA MET A 111 -8.57 1.42 10.58
C MET A 111 -8.91 2.33 11.78
N ASN A 112 -9.28 3.58 11.48
CA ASN A 112 -9.61 4.61 12.47
C ASN A 112 -8.43 5.01 13.40
N LYS A 113 -7.20 4.84 12.92
CA LYS A 113 -6.00 5.28 13.64
C LYS A 113 -5.25 6.34 12.82
N PRO A 114 -5.76 7.59 12.78
CA PRO A 114 -5.18 8.64 11.93
C PRO A 114 -3.73 8.99 12.26
N TRP A 115 -3.29 8.72 13.48
CA TRP A 115 -1.90 8.94 13.88
C TRP A 115 -0.91 8.03 13.16
N ILE A 116 -1.33 6.83 12.74
CA ILE A 116 -0.49 5.92 11.93
C ILE A 116 -0.27 6.53 10.55
N ALA A 117 -1.33 7.00 9.90
CA ALA A 117 -1.24 7.68 8.60
C ALA A 117 -0.34 8.91 8.70
N ARG A 118 -0.48 9.70 9.76
CA ARG A 118 0.33 10.88 9.99
C ARG A 118 1.82 10.54 10.10
N ALA A 119 2.17 9.51 10.86
CA ALA A 119 3.55 9.06 11.00
C ALA A 119 4.16 8.61 9.66
N ILE A 120 3.40 7.90 8.84
CA ILE A 120 3.83 7.47 7.51
C ILE A 120 4.01 8.68 6.58
N VAL A 121 3.06 9.60 6.54
CA VAL A 121 3.12 10.80 5.71
C VAL A 121 4.30 11.68 6.10
N GLU A 122 4.61 11.84 7.37
CA GLU A 122 5.79 12.56 7.84
C GLU A 122 7.08 11.93 7.33
N ASN A 123 7.18 10.61 7.37
CA ASN A 123 8.34 9.87 6.83
C ASN A 123 8.50 10.00 5.31
N LEU A 124 7.42 10.32 4.61
CA LEU A 124 7.38 10.42 3.14
C LEU A 124 7.30 11.85 2.63
N SER A 125 7.47 12.85 3.48
CA SER A 125 7.19 14.26 3.16
C SER A 125 7.92 14.77 1.90
N SER A 126 9.17 14.41 1.72
CA SER A 126 9.95 14.80 0.53
C SER A 126 9.51 14.05 -0.73
N ILE A 127 9.15 12.79 -0.60
CA ILE A 127 8.68 11.93 -1.70
C ILE A 127 7.34 12.45 -2.22
N ILE A 128 6.43 12.80 -1.31
CA ILE A 128 5.12 13.35 -1.67
C ILE A 128 5.26 14.69 -2.41
N LYS A 129 6.19 15.55 -1.99
CA LYS A 129 6.47 16.82 -2.69
C LYS A 129 6.98 16.60 -4.10
N LEU A 130 7.84 15.62 -4.33
CA LEU A 130 8.35 15.29 -5.65
C LEU A 130 7.23 14.85 -6.60
N GLU A 131 6.31 14.02 -6.13
CA GLU A 131 5.18 13.56 -6.95
C GLU A 131 4.21 14.70 -7.26
N ALA A 132 3.87 15.53 -6.27
CA ALA A 132 3.04 16.72 -6.48
C ALA A 132 3.65 17.71 -7.47
N GLY A 133 4.99 17.86 -7.47
CA GLY A 133 5.71 18.70 -8.43
C GLY A 133 5.63 18.17 -9.86
N LYS A 134 5.66 16.86 -10.06
CA LYS A 134 5.50 16.23 -11.38
C LYS A 134 4.11 16.45 -11.96
N ASP A 135 3.08 16.30 -11.14
CA ASP A 135 1.70 16.53 -11.57
C ASP A 135 1.47 17.98 -12.01
N ALA A 136 2.08 18.95 -11.32
CA ALA A 136 2.00 20.35 -11.68
C ALA A 136 2.73 20.68 -12.99
N THR A 137 3.80 19.94 -13.32
CA THR A 137 4.58 20.15 -14.55
C THR A 137 3.93 19.46 -15.76
N SER A 138 3.19 18.41 -15.56
CA SER A 138 2.47 17.70 -16.65
C SER A 138 1.16 18.36 -17.04
N ALA A 139 0.66 19.35 -16.27
CA ALA A 139 -0.56 20.10 -16.55
C ALA A 139 -0.35 21.37 -17.40
N ASN A 140 0.89 21.69 -17.80
CA ASN A 140 1.25 22.73 -18.73
C ASN A 140 1.70 22.11 -20.06
#